data_31b9d0ac27631cf6c0beb95cdd3c6753
#
_entry.id   31b9d0ac27631cf6c0beb95cdd3c6753
#
_cell.length_a   1.000
_cell.length_b   1.000
_cell.length_c   1.000
_cell.angle_alpha   90.00
_cell.angle_beta   90.00
_cell.angle_gamma   90.00
#
_symmetry.space_group_name_H-M   'P 1'
#
loop_
_entity.id
_entity.type
_entity.pdbx_description
1 polymer ?
#
loop_
_entity_poly.entity_id
_entity_poly.type
_entity_poly.pdbx_seq_one_letter_code
_entity_poly.pdbx_strand_id
1 'polypeptide(L)'
;TDLNAVSAGARRFNALLSATTASGTTRYALTMIPTASIQLLNVADEASVRQLAESAGVPVPHIHHVCTDESVLGGPFFISIAVEGETVPRRVLRLIEQHDNLGSLITRQIGTALADLHSIPESNAPRTLLPDSGLGPIAHALSQVDEGLSELLTASPAFSFCARWLERNAPIEPAWSTIVHSDVRNGNIIVGQDGLRAILDWEGSRIGDRMEDLAWTTQRMWRFREDHLPIGGFGTINDLRTAYLERGGEWDDDRFHWWRVLLTVRWGLGMAGQSRSHLDGSFVSIVMSASARRMAELEFDALQLLR
;
A
#
# COMPACT_ATOMS: atom_id res chain seq x y z
N THR A 1 -18.19 -24.19 12.80
CA THR A 1 -17.12 -23.30 12.26
C THR A 1 -17.35 -23.20 10.76
N ASP A 2 -17.73 -22.02 10.29
CA ASP A 2 -17.90 -21.76 8.85
C ASP A 2 -16.61 -21.12 8.34
N LEU A 3 -15.98 -21.74 7.33
CA LEU A 3 -14.81 -21.21 6.63
C LEU A 3 -15.25 -20.74 5.24
N ASN A 4 -15.15 -19.44 4.99
CA ASN A 4 -15.44 -18.85 3.70
C ASN A 4 -14.15 -18.30 3.10
N ALA A 5 -13.64 -18.92 2.03
CA ALA A 5 -12.50 -18.40 1.29
C ALA A 5 -12.88 -17.07 0.63
N VAL A 6 -12.05 -16.05 0.85
CA VAL A 6 -12.20 -14.73 0.22
C VAL A 6 -11.09 -14.62 -0.82
N SER A 7 -11.44 -14.58 -2.10
CA SER A 7 -10.47 -14.39 -3.17
C SER A 7 -10.04 -12.93 -3.22
N ALA A 8 -9.00 -12.58 -2.48
CA ALA A 8 -8.36 -11.29 -2.59
C ALA A 8 -6.84 -11.47 -2.54
N GLY A 9 -6.18 -11.24 -3.65
CA GLY A 9 -4.72 -11.29 -3.78
C GLY A 9 -4.23 -12.52 -4.55
N ALA A 10 -3.30 -12.27 -5.49
CA ALA A 10 -2.75 -13.33 -6.35
C ALA A 10 -1.74 -14.24 -5.63
N ARG A 11 -1.25 -13.82 -4.45
CA ARG A 11 -0.13 -14.45 -3.74
C ARG A 11 -0.47 -14.99 -2.36
N ARG A 12 -1.63 -14.63 -1.80
CA ARG A 12 -2.04 -14.98 -0.44
C ARG A 12 -3.37 -15.70 -0.43
N PHE A 13 -3.51 -16.66 0.47
CA PHE A 13 -4.79 -17.27 0.76
C PHE A 13 -5.45 -16.52 1.92
N ASN A 14 -6.65 -15.99 1.69
CA ASN A 14 -7.44 -15.31 2.70
C ASN A 14 -8.76 -16.03 2.92
N ALA A 15 -9.13 -16.21 4.19
CA ALA A 15 -10.40 -16.80 4.57
C ALA A 15 -11.01 -16.09 5.79
N LEU A 16 -12.33 -16.00 5.80
CA LEU A 16 -13.08 -15.59 6.99
C LEU A 16 -13.57 -16.85 7.72
N LEU A 17 -13.42 -16.85 9.02
CA LEU A 17 -13.87 -17.94 9.89
C LEU A 17 -14.58 -17.38 11.12
N SER A 18 -15.51 -18.16 11.66
CA SER A 18 -16.19 -17.86 12.91
C SER A 18 -15.85 -18.92 13.94
N ALA A 19 -15.42 -18.50 15.12
CA ALA A 19 -15.19 -19.38 16.26
C ALA A 19 -16.22 -19.08 17.36
N THR A 20 -16.95 -20.11 17.78
CA THR A 20 -17.93 -20.00 18.85
C THR A 20 -17.37 -20.66 20.12
N THR A 21 -17.35 -19.90 21.21
CA THR A 21 -16.95 -20.34 22.56
C THR A 21 -18.11 -20.13 23.53
N ALA A 22 -17.93 -20.51 24.79
CA ALA A 22 -18.91 -20.22 25.82
C ALA A 22 -19.18 -18.71 26.04
N SER A 23 -18.23 -17.84 25.65
CA SER A 23 -18.33 -16.39 25.76
C SER A 23 -18.97 -15.71 24.53
N GLY A 24 -19.25 -16.46 23.45
CA GLY A 24 -19.87 -15.94 22.22
C GLY A 24 -19.16 -16.35 20.94
N THR A 25 -19.60 -15.77 19.82
CA THR A 25 -19.02 -15.99 18.49
C THR A 25 -18.17 -14.80 18.09
N THR A 26 -16.90 -15.08 17.75
CA THR A 26 -15.97 -14.10 17.21
C THR A 26 -15.65 -14.44 15.76
N ARG A 27 -15.61 -13.41 14.90
CA ARG A 27 -15.20 -13.53 13.50
C ARG A 27 -13.73 -13.20 13.35
N TYR A 28 -13.02 -14.01 12.59
CA TYR A 28 -11.59 -13.87 12.32
C TYR A 28 -11.33 -13.83 10.81
N ALA A 29 -10.21 -13.23 10.44
CA ALA A 29 -9.61 -13.32 9.12
C ALA A 29 -8.30 -14.09 9.22
N LEU A 30 -8.16 -15.16 8.45
CA LEU A 30 -6.93 -15.91 8.24
C LEU A 30 -6.24 -15.38 6.99
N THR A 31 -4.96 -15.03 7.11
CA THR A 31 -4.08 -14.75 5.96
C THR A 31 -2.91 -15.73 5.99
N MET A 32 -2.77 -16.55 4.96
CA MET A 32 -1.71 -17.54 4.81
C MET A 32 -0.94 -17.26 3.52
N ILE A 33 0.38 -17.36 3.59
CA ILE A 33 1.28 -17.22 2.44
C ILE A 33 1.73 -18.63 2.06
N PRO A 34 1.31 -19.16 0.88
CA PRO A 34 1.77 -20.47 0.44
C PRO A 34 3.31 -20.50 0.35
N THR A 35 3.94 -21.58 0.78
CA THR A 35 5.41 -21.74 0.79
C THR A 35 6.07 -21.47 -0.57
N ALA A 36 5.36 -21.75 -1.67
CA ALA A 36 5.85 -21.47 -3.03
C ALA A 36 5.73 -19.99 -3.46
N SER A 37 5.11 -19.13 -2.63
CA SER A 37 4.90 -17.72 -2.98
C SER A 37 6.09 -16.86 -2.56
N ILE A 38 6.39 -15.83 -3.38
CA ILE A 38 7.37 -14.81 -3.01
C ILE A 38 6.79 -13.98 -1.87
N GLN A 39 7.51 -13.89 -0.77
CA GLN A 39 7.18 -13.02 0.37
C GLN A 39 7.95 -11.72 0.25
N LEU A 40 7.25 -10.58 0.28
CA LEU A 40 7.88 -9.26 0.37
C LEU A 40 8.33 -9.00 1.82
N LEU A 41 7.48 -9.32 2.77
CA LEU A 41 7.75 -9.30 4.19
C LEU A 41 7.29 -10.63 4.79
N ASN A 42 8.09 -11.23 5.68
CA ASN A 42 7.66 -12.46 6.34
C ASN A 42 6.50 -12.20 7.32
N VAL A 43 5.72 -13.24 7.59
CA VAL A 43 4.49 -13.16 8.39
C VAL A 43 4.73 -12.60 9.79
N ALA A 44 5.85 -12.95 10.43
CA ALA A 44 6.16 -12.50 11.80
C ALA A 44 6.48 -10.99 11.83
N ASP A 45 7.26 -10.51 10.87
CA ASP A 45 7.61 -9.10 10.77
C ASP A 45 6.41 -8.26 10.34
N GLU A 46 5.57 -8.73 9.41
CA GLU A 46 4.32 -8.05 9.07
C GLU A 46 3.40 -7.93 10.29
N ALA A 47 3.25 -9.00 11.07
CA ALA A 47 2.47 -8.97 12.29
C ALA A 47 3.05 -7.97 13.31
N SER A 48 4.37 -7.94 13.46
CA SER A 48 5.06 -6.99 14.35
C SER A 48 4.83 -5.53 13.94
N VAL A 49 4.93 -5.22 12.63
CA VAL A 49 4.65 -3.88 12.10
C VAL A 49 3.20 -3.47 12.37
N ARG A 50 2.24 -4.38 12.13
CA ARG A 50 0.82 -4.10 12.41
C ARG A 50 0.55 -3.86 13.89
N GLN A 51 1.19 -4.60 14.80
CA GLN A 51 1.08 -4.39 16.24
C GLN A 51 1.69 -3.05 16.68
N LEU A 52 2.82 -2.64 16.07
CA LEU A 52 3.40 -1.31 16.29
C LEU A 52 2.45 -0.21 15.81
N ALA A 53 1.89 -0.36 14.60
CA ALA A 53 0.93 0.57 14.04
C ALA A 53 -0.34 0.69 14.91
N GLU A 54 -0.90 -0.44 15.37
CA GLU A 54 -2.04 -0.48 16.29
C GLU A 54 -1.73 0.26 17.60
N SER A 55 -0.54 0.02 18.16
CA SER A 55 -0.10 0.66 19.40
C SER A 55 0.09 2.18 19.25
N ALA A 56 0.40 2.65 18.04
CA ALA A 56 0.49 4.07 17.71
C ALA A 56 -0.87 4.73 17.42
N GLY A 57 -1.95 3.95 17.34
CA GLY A 57 -3.30 4.45 17.06
C GLY A 57 -3.78 4.29 15.61
N VAL A 58 -2.98 3.64 14.76
CA VAL A 58 -3.39 3.33 13.38
C VAL A 58 -4.49 2.27 13.39
N PRO A 59 -5.63 2.47 12.71
CA PRO A 59 -6.67 1.46 12.64
C PRO A 59 -6.22 0.28 11.77
N VAL A 60 -6.00 -0.85 12.40
CA VAL A 60 -5.60 -2.12 11.76
C VAL A 60 -6.42 -3.29 12.32
N PRO A 61 -6.64 -4.37 11.57
CA PRO A 61 -7.23 -5.56 12.15
C PRO A 61 -6.29 -6.15 13.22
N HIS A 62 -6.76 -6.26 14.46
CA HIS A 62 -5.97 -6.79 15.58
C HIS A 62 -5.41 -8.19 15.30
N ILE A 63 -4.11 -8.38 15.44
CA ILE A 63 -3.46 -9.70 15.29
C ILE A 63 -3.75 -10.54 16.53
N HIS A 64 -4.47 -11.62 16.34
CA HIS A 64 -4.83 -12.58 17.39
C HIS A 64 -3.78 -13.69 17.53
N HIS A 65 -3.23 -14.18 16.41
CA HIS A 65 -2.28 -15.28 16.41
C HIS A 65 -1.36 -15.23 15.20
N VAL A 66 -0.11 -15.64 15.39
CA VAL A 66 0.91 -15.77 14.32
C VAL A 66 1.47 -17.18 14.38
N CYS A 67 1.57 -17.85 13.24
CA CYS A 67 2.17 -19.17 13.10
C CYS A 67 3.20 -19.15 11.96
N THR A 68 4.43 -19.47 12.28
CA THR A 68 5.55 -19.58 11.32
C THR A 68 5.84 -21.01 10.90
N ASP A 69 5.17 -21.99 11.52
CA ASP A 69 5.29 -23.41 11.18
C ASP A 69 4.46 -23.72 9.93
N GLU A 70 5.16 -23.90 8.82
CA GLU A 70 4.57 -24.18 7.52
C GLU A 70 3.82 -25.52 7.45
N SER A 71 4.14 -26.47 8.35
CA SER A 71 3.51 -27.79 8.36
C SER A 71 2.05 -27.78 8.80
N VAL A 72 1.59 -26.71 9.47
CA VAL A 72 0.25 -26.59 10.02
C VAL A 72 -0.81 -26.39 8.93
N LEU A 73 -0.58 -25.43 7.98
CA LEU A 73 -1.52 -25.10 6.91
C LEU A 73 -0.90 -25.10 5.50
N GLY A 74 0.37 -25.51 5.35
CA GLY A 74 1.08 -25.46 4.07
C GLY A 74 1.72 -24.11 3.76
N GLY A 75 1.91 -23.28 4.80
CA GLY A 75 2.58 -22.00 4.75
C GLY A 75 2.41 -21.22 6.05
N PRO A 76 3.28 -20.25 6.33
CA PRO A 76 3.14 -19.40 7.50
C PRO A 76 1.87 -18.54 7.40
N PHE A 77 1.25 -18.23 8.54
CA PHE A 77 -0.01 -17.49 8.56
C PHE A 77 -0.15 -16.62 9.82
N PHE A 78 -1.06 -15.69 9.76
CA PHE A 78 -1.61 -15.02 10.93
C PHE A 78 -3.14 -15.02 10.91
N ILE A 79 -3.71 -14.93 12.10
CA ILE A 79 -5.14 -14.77 12.32
C ILE A 79 -5.36 -13.41 12.95
N SER A 80 -6.25 -12.62 12.37
CA SER A 80 -6.67 -11.32 12.91
C SER A 80 -8.17 -11.29 13.21
N ILE A 81 -8.59 -10.38 14.07
CA ILE A 81 -10.02 -10.10 14.27
C ILE A 81 -10.58 -9.54 12.95
N ALA A 82 -11.69 -10.08 12.49
CA ALA A 82 -12.33 -9.58 11.28
C ALA A 82 -12.98 -8.22 11.55
N VAL A 83 -12.64 -7.23 10.73
CA VAL A 83 -13.23 -5.89 10.77
C VAL A 83 -14.39 -5.85 9.78
N GLU A 84 -15.55 -5.39 10.23
CA GLU A 84 -16.73 -5.23 9.39
C GLU A 84 -16.65 -3.94 8.58
N GLY A 85 -17.08 -3.97 7.33
CA GLY A 85 -17.13 -2.80 6.45
C GLY A 85 -16.98 -3.15 4.99
N GLU A 86 -16.88 -2.11 4.18
CA GLU A 86 -16.72 -2.24 2.74
C GLU A 86 -15.26 -2.02 2.34
N THR A 87 -14.72 -2.87 1.46
CA THR A 87 -13.35 -2.77 0.97
C THR A 87 -13.24 -2.82 -0.56
N VAL A 88 -14.34 -3.20 -1.25
CA VAL A 88 -14.35 -3.21 -2.71
C VAL A 88 -14.44 -1.77 -3.24
N PRO A 89 -13.45 -1.26 -3.99
CA PRO A 89 -13.34 0.18 -4.30
C PRO A 89 -14.62 0.83 -4.85
N ARG A 90 -15.29 0.18 -5.80
CA ARG A 90 -16.53 0.71 -6.35
C ARG A 90 -17.70 0.72 -5.38
N ARG A 91 -17.69 -0.17 -4.37
CA ARG A 91 -18.71 -0.17 -3.32
C ARG A 91 -18.38 0.87 -2.26
N VAL A 92 -17.09 1.08 -1.98
CA VAL A 92 -16.60 2.19 -1.15
C VAL A 92 -17.09 3.52 -1.72
N LEU A 93 -16.90 3.78 -3.03
CA LEU A 93 -17.36 5.00 -3.69
C LEU A 93 -18.88 5.14 -3.59
N ARG A 94 -19.66 4.08 -3.83
CA ARG A 94 -21.12 4.12 -3.66
C ARG A 94 -21.57 4.41 -2.23
N LEU A 95 -20.87 3.87 -1.23
CA LEU A 95 -21.14 4.17 0.17
C LEU A 95 -20.92 5.66 0.46
N ILE A 96 -19.82 6.21 -0.08
CA ILE A 96 -19.48 7.63 0.07
C ILE A 96 -20.52 8.54 -0.61
N GLU A 97 -20.99 8.20 -1.79
CA GLU A 97 -22.05 8.94 -2.50
C GLU A 97 -23.38 9.02 -1.71
N GLN A 98 -23.61 8.05 -0.81
CA GLN A 98 -24.83 7.98 0.00
C GLN A 98 -24.77 8.77 1.32
N HIS A 99 -23.56 9.28 1.69
CA HIS A 99 -23.33 9.91 2.98
C HIS A 99 -22.51 11.20 2.80
N ASP A 100 -23.14 12.32 3.11
CA ASP A 100 -22.50 13.63 3.03
C ASP A 100 -21.20 13.67 3.86
N ASN A 101 -20.16 14.28 3.29
CA ASN A 101 -18.84 14.46 3.91
C ASN A 101 -18.07 13.17 4.26
N LEU A 102 -18.58 11.97 3.97
CA LEU A 102 -17.90 10.72 4.32
C LEU A 102 -16.54 10.59 3.63
N GLY A 103 -16.43 11.03 2.36
CA GLY A 103 -15.15 11.01 1.63
C GLY A 103 -14.09 11.90 2.28
N SER A 104 -14.45 13.13 2.69
CA SER A 104 -13.55 14.02 3.43
C SER A 104 -13.18 13.44 4.80
N LEU A 105 -14.15 12.86 5.53
CA LEU A 105 -13.89 12.19 6.81
C LEU A 105 -12.87 11.06 6.67
N ILE A 106 -13.07 10.13 5.73
CA ILE A 106 -12.14 9.02 5.47
C ILE A 106 -10.76 9.56 5.10
N THR A 107 -10.67 10.58 4.24
CA THR A 107 -9.42 11.20 3.82
C THR A 107 -8.65 11.78 5.00
N ARG A 108 -9.34 12.50 5.88
CA ARG A 108 -8.73 13.06 7.11
C ARG A 108 -8.27 11.96 8.06
N GLN A 109 -9.06 10.89 8.23
CA GLN A 109 -8.69 9.74 9.05
C GLN A 109 -7.46 9.00 8.47
N ILE A 110 -7.32 8.90 7.13
CA ILE A 110 -6.10 8.38 6.47
C ILE A 110 -4.91 9.29 6.80
N GLY A 111 -5.06 10.61 6.70
CA GLY A 111 -4.01 11.57 7.06
C GLY A 111 -3.56 11.42 8.52
N THR A 112 -4.50 11.31 9.44
CA THR A 112 -4.22 11.06 10.87
C THR A 112 -3.49 9.73 11.07
N ALA A 113 -3.98 8.64 10.47
CA ALA A 113 -3.39 7.32 10.59
C ALA A 113 -1.95 7.26 10.04
N LEU A 114 -1.68 7.92 8.91
CA LEU A 114 -0.33 8.03 8.37
C LEU A 114 0.59 8.88 9.26
N ALA A 115 0.10 9.94 9.89
CA ALA A 115 0.89 10.69 10.86
C ALA A 115 1.24 9.84 12.09
N ASP A 116 0.29 9.05 12.60
CA ASP A 116 0.51 8.13 13.71
C ASP A 116 1.55 7.05 13.33
N LEU A 117 1.43 6.45 12.13
CA LEU A 117 2.40 5.48 11.61
C LEU A 117 3.81 6.09 11.52
N HIS A 118 3.92 7.27 10.93
CA HIS A 118 5.18 7.97 10.72
C HIS A 118 5.80 8.53 12.01
N SER A 119 5.06 8.55 13.11
CA SER A 119 5.58 8.91 14.44
C SER A 119 6.35 7.78 15.12
N ILE A 120 6.24 6.54 14.62
CA ILE A 120 6.93 5.38 15.19
C ILE A 120 8.44 5.51 14.93
N PRO A 121 9.29 5.50 15.99
CA PRO A 121 10.73 5.56 15.80
C PRO A 121 11.24 4.38 14.99
N GLU A 122 12.16 4.63 14.05
CA GLU A 122 12.82 3.58 13.24
C GLU A 122 13.44 2.47 14.12
N SER A 123 13.98 2.85 15.28
CA SER A 123 14.57 1.90 16.24
C SER A 123 13.62 0.83 16.76
N ASN A 124 12.29 1.05 16.64
CA ASN A 124 11.27 0.10 17.06
C ASN A 124 10.89 -0.88 15.93
N ALA A 125 11.28 -0.56 14.69
CA ALA A 125 10.96 -1.37 13.53
C ALA A 125 11.78 -2.67 13.47
N PRO A 126 11.23 -3.78 12.97
CA PRO A 126 12.03 -4.96 12.64
C PRO A 126 13.15 -4.60 11.66
N ARG A 127 14.35 -5.18 11.87
CA ARG A 127 15.51 -4.89 11.00
C ARG A 127 15.32 -5.29 9.55
N THR A 128 14.46 -6.24 9.28
CA THR A 128 14.06 -6.70 7.94
C THR A 128 13.35 -5.64 7.11
N LEU A 129 12.88 -4.54 7.74
CA LEU A 129 12.29 -3.40 7.04
C LEU A 129 13.35 -2.46 6.44
N LEU A 130 14.61 -2.59 6.83
CA LEU A 130 15.71 -1.82 6.25
C LEU A 130 16.06 -2.38 4.87
N PRO A 131 16.34 -1.51 3.86
CA PRO A 131 16.80 -1.97 2.56
C PRO A 131 18.11 -2.76 2.68
N ASP A 132 18.17 -3.93 2.06
CA ASP A 132 19.41 -4.75 2.03
C ASP A 132 20.59 -4.02 1.37
N SER A 133 20.29 -3.06 0.48
CA SER A 133 21.29 -2.24 -0.22
C SER A 133 22.07 -1.29 0.70
N GLY A 134 21.58 -1.00 1.89
CA GLY A 134 22.15 0.04 2.78
C GLY A 134 21.99 1.47 2.24
N LEU A 135 21.23 1.67 1.17
CA LEU A 135 20.93 2.98 0.59
C LEU A 135 19.83 3.69 1.40
N GLY A 136 19.87 5.02 1.43
CA GLY A 136 18.76 5.80 1.93
C GLY A 136 17.52 5.70 1.03
N PRO A 137 16.34 6.11 1.52
CA PRO A 137 15.07 5.95 0.80
C PRO A 137 15.05 6.53 -0.62
N ILE A 138 15.66 7.69 -0.83
CA ILE A 138 15.69 8.37 -2.15
C ILE A 138 16.59 7.60 -3.12
N ALA A 139 17.82 7.28 -2.72
CA ALA A 139 18.77 6.54 -3.54
C ALA A 139 18.24 5.13 -3.85
N HIS A 140 17.61 4.46 -2.89
CA HIS A 140 17.00 3.15 -3.10
C HIS A 140 15.83 3.24 -4.10
N ALA A 141 14.97 4.25 -3.99
CA ALA A 141 13.85 4.44 -4.92
C ALA A 141 14.32 4.72 -6.36
N LEU A 142 15.38 5.51 -6.54
CA LEU A 142 16.02 5.75 -7.84
C LEU A 142 16.62 4.46 -8.42
N SER A 143 17.33 3.67 -7.61
CA SER A 143 17.90 2.39 -8.07
C SER A 143 16.82 1.42 -8.57
N GLN A 144 15.65 1.39 -7.92
CA GLN A 144 14.50 0.58 -8.37
C GLN A 144 13.94 1.06 -9.74
N VAL A 145 13.96 2.38 -9.99
CA VAL A 145 13.56 2.93 -11.30
C VAL A 145 14.55 2.52 -12.38
N ASP A 146 15.85 2.63 -12.13
CA ASP A 146 16.91 2.25 -13.09
C ASP A 146 16.86 0.76 -13.41
N GLU A 147 16.71 -0.09 -12.40
CA GLU A 147 16.53 -1.53 -12.54
C GLU A 147 15.30 -1.83 -13.40
N GLY A 148 14.14 -1.27 -13.04
CA GLY A 148 12.90 -1.49 -13.79
C GLY A 148 12.98 -1.02 -15.24
N LEU A 149 13.68 0.10 -15.53
CA LEU A 149 13.90 0.56 -16.90
C LEU A 149 14.78 -0.41 -17.69
N SER A 150 15.82 -0.97 -17.06
CA SER A 150 16.73 -1.95 -17.69
C SER A 150 16.05 -3.26 -18.04
N GLU A 151 14.98 -3.61 -17.33
CA GLU A 151 14.20 -4.85 -17.50
C GLU A 151 13.08 -4.73 -18.53
N LEU A 152 12.79 -3.53 -19.05
CA LEU A 152 11.74 -3.35 -20.04
C LEU A 152 12.06 -4.10 -21.35
N LEU A 153 11.10 -4.87 -21.86
CA LEU A 153 11.21 -5.53 -23.17
C LEU A 153 11.23 -4.53 -24.33
N THR A 154 10.63 -3.38 -24.14
CA THR A 154 10.62 -2.27 -25.10
C THR A 154 10.88 -0.97 -24.33
N ALA A 155 11.84 -0.18 -24.81
CA ALA A 155 12.19 1.08 -24.15
C ALA A 155 10.98 2.03 -24.06
N SER A 156 10.84 2.69 -22.94
CA SER A 156 9.86 3.78 -22.73
C SER A 156 10.57 5.13 -22.72
N PRO A 157 10.47 5.94 -23.78
CA PRO A 157 11.02 7.30 -23.80
C PRO A 157 10.41 8.18 -22.70
N ALA A 158 9.11 8.00 -22.39
CA ALA A 158 8.43 8.77 -21.35
C ALA A 158 9.01 8.48 -19.98
N PHE A 159 9.13 7.22 -19.59
CA PHE A 159 9.71 6.87 -18.28
C PHE A 159 11.20 7.20 -18.22
N SER A 160 11.96 7.05 -19.32
CA SER A 160 13.37 7.47 -19.37
C SER A 160 13.52 8.99 -19.18
N PHE A 161 12.60 9.78 -19.73
CA PHE A 161 12.58 11.23 -19.53
C PHE A 161 12.26 11.57 -18.06
N CYS A 162 11.23 10.92 -17.48
CA CYS A 162 10.86 11.11 -16.08
C CYS A 162 12.00 10.69 -15.13
N ALA A 163 12.70 9.58 -15.41
CA ALA A 163 13.84 9.13 -14.59
C ALA A 163 14.96 10.19 -14.54
N ARG A 164 15.31 10.77 -15.68
CA ARG A 164 16.30 11.87 -15.72
C ARG A 164 15.85 13.11 -14.96
N TRP A 165 14.56 13.41 -14.99
CA TRP A 165 14.01 14.50 -14.19
C TRP A 165 14.10 14.17 -12.69
N LEU A 166 13.77 12.96 -12.30
CA LEU A 166 13.85 12.46 -10.91
C LEU A 166 15.28 12.53 -10.37
N GLU A 167 16.27 12.10 -11.15
CA GLU A 167 17.69 12.21 -10.77
C GLU A 167 18.13 13.67 -10.54
N ARG A 168 17.74 14.58 -11.44
CA ARG A 168 18.13 16.00 -11.39
C ARG A 168 17.45 16.77 -10.27
N ASN A 169 16.27 16.34 -9.86
CA ASN A 169 15.45 16.98 -8.84
C ASN A 169 15.34 16.12 -7.58
N ALA A 170 16.24 15.14 -7.40
CA ALA A 170 16.23 14.29 -6.25
C ALA A 170 16.36 15.10 -4.96
N PRO A 171 15.42 14.97 -4.01
CA PRO A 171 15.57 15.60 -2.72
C PRO A 171 16.75 14.99 -1.96
N ILE A 172 17.30 15.73 -1.01
CA ILE A 172 18.31 15.17 -0.08
C ILE A 172 17.69 14.02 0.70
N GLU A 173 18.52 13.04 1.11
CA GLU A 173 18.02 11.97 1.97
C GLU A 173 17.36 12.55 3.22
N PRO A 174 16.23 11.98 3.68
CA PRO A 174 15.56 12.49 4.87
C PRO A 174 16.43 12.31 6.10
N ALA A 175 16.44 13.31 6.97
CA ALA A 175 17.13 13.22 8.27
C ALA A 175 16.51 12.15 9.18
N TRP A 176 15.24 11.80 8.92
CA TRP A 176 14.44 10.81 9.65
C TRP A 176 13.74 9.88 8.67
N SER A 177 14.11 8.62 8.69
CA SER A 177 13.34 7.56 8.04
C SER A 177 12.30 7.02 9.02
N THR A 178 11.23 6.48 8.50
CA THR A 178 10.12 5.96 9.31
C THR A 178 9.57 4.67 8.70
N ILE A 179 8.71 3.98 9.42
CA ILE A 179 7.91 2.91 8.83
C ILE A 179 6.95 3.53 7.83
N VAL A 180 7.00 3.08 6.58
CA VAL A 180 6.02 3.36 5.55
C VAL A 180 5.22 2.11 5.24
N HIS A 181 3.92 2.29 4.98
CA HIS A 181 3.04 1.21 4.54
C HIS A 181 3.25 0.84 3.08
N SER A 182 3.49 1.85 2.26
CA SER A 182 3.76 1.81 0.81
C SER A 182 2.60 1.42 -0.10
N ASP A 183 1.41 1.06 0.42
CA ASP A 183 0.23 0.72 -0.40
C ASP A 183 -1.11 1.17 0.21
N VAL A 184 -1.16 2.34 0.89
CA VAL A 184 -2.44 2.91 1.37
C VAL A 184 -3.22 3.47 0.18
N ARG A 185 -4.35 2.85 -0.13
CA ARG A 185 -5.18 3.22 -1.29
C ARG A 185 -6.61 2.70 -1.16
N ASN A 186 -7.50 3.22 -1.99
CA ASN A 186 -8.82 2.63 -2.17
C ASN A 186 -8.67 1.18 -2.68
N GLY A 187 -9.15 0.24 -1.91
CA GLY A 187 -8.98 -1.21 -2.10
C GLY A 187 -8.15 -1.87 -0.99
N ASN A 188 -7.33 -1.09 -0.25
CA ASN A 188 -6.58 -1.57 0.92
C ASN A 188 -7.05 -0.89 2.22
N ILE A 189 -8.29 -0.43 2.24
CA ILE A 189 -8.94 0.12 3.43
C ILE A 189 -10.29 -0.58 3.65
N ILE A 190 -10.71 -0.66 4.91
CA ILE A 190 -12.08 -1.02 5.27
C ILE A 190 -12.76 0.24 5.78
N VAL A 191 -13.93 0.53 5.23
CA VAL A 191 -14.71 1.71 5.59
C VAL A 191 -16.13 1.34 6.01
N GLY A 192 -16.73 2.18 6.86
CA GLY A 192 -18.13 2.14 7.23
C GLY A 192 -18.75 3.53 7.12
N GLN A 193 -19.98 3.68 7.57
CA GLN A 193 -20.66 4.99 7.64
C GLN A 193 -20.00 5.94 8.66
N ASP A 194 -19.21 5.38 9.58
CA ASP A 194 -18.41 6.05 10.60
C ASP A 194 -16.99 6.42 10.11
N GLY A 195 -16.64 6.09 8.87
CA GLY A 195 -15.35 6.40 8.24
C GLY A 195 -14.41 5.21 8.08
N LEU A 196 -13.10 5.47 8.22
CA LEU A 196 -12.02 4.49 8.12
C LEU A 196 -12.03 3.55 9.34
N ARG A 197 -12.14 2.25 9.09
CA ARG A 197 -12.15 1.21 10.12
C ARG A 197 -10.86 0.41 10.21
N ALA A 198 -10.17 0.23 9.08
CA ALA A 198 -8.87 -0.45 9.05
C ALA A 198 -8.08 -0.14 7.78
N ILE A 199 -6.75 -0.16 7.90
CA ILE A 199 -5.79 -0.21 6.79
C ILE A 199 -5.32 -1.66 6.65
N LEU A 200 -5.28 -2.16 5.42
CA LEU A 200 -4.99 -3.54 5.05
C LEU A 200 -3.73 -3.62 4.19
N ASP A 201 -3.20 -4.85 4.02
CA ASP A 201 -2.14 -5.18 3.07
C ASP A 201 -0.78 -4.54 3.40
N TRP A 202 -0.23 -4.94 4.54
CA TRP A 202 1.00 -4.43 5.11
C TRP A 202 2.28 -5.11 4.57
N GLU A 203 2.16 -5.98 3.56
CA GLU A 203 3.30 -6.76 3.04
C GLU A 203 4.41 -5.91 2.42
N GLY A 204 4.09 -4.70 1.97
CA GLY A 204 5.03 -3.76 1.38
C GLY A 204 5.74 -2.85 2.37
N SER A 205 5.44 -2.99 3.68
CA SER A 205 5.98 -2.10 4.71
C SER A 205 7.50 -2.18 4.77
N ARG A 206 8.13 -1.02 4.92
CA ARG A 206 9.58 -0.86 5.02
C ARG A 206 9.96 0.43 5.73
N ILE A 207 11.24 0.61 5.97
CA ILE A 207 11.78 1.92 6.34
C ILE A 207 11.89 2.78 5.08
N GLY A 208 11.31 3.97 5.11
CA GLY A 208 11.21 4.84 3.95
C GLY A 208 11.00 6.32 4.29
N ASP A 209 10.67 7.08 3.26
CA ASP A 209 10.33 8.50 3.35
C ASP A 209 8.82 8.65 3.56
N ARG A 210 8.42 9.41 4.57
CA ARG A 210 7.00 9.69 4.89
C ARG A 210 6.20 10.23 3.71
N MET A 211 6.81 11.03 2.82
CA MET A 211 6.14 11.57 1.64
C MET A 211 5.79 10.50 0.61
N GLU A 212 6.45 9.34 0.66
CA GLU A 212 6.12 8.20 -0.20
C GLU A 212 4.69 7.71 0.04
N ASP A 213 4.33 7.42 1.29
CA ASP A 213 2.97 6.97 1.62
C ASP A 213 1.91 8.01 1.25
N LEU A 214 2.15 9.27 1.57
CA LEU A 214 1.24 10.36 1.26
C LEU A 214 1.04 10.52 -0.25
N ALA A 215 2.12 10.45 -1.03
CA ALA A 215 2.07 10.55 -2.49
C ALA A 215 1.39 9.33 -3.14
N TRP A 216 1.58 8.13 -2.56
CA TRP A 216 0.95 6.91 -3.07
C TRP A 216 -0.57 6.98 -3.06
N THR A 217 -1.18 7.57 -2.04
CA THR A 217 -2.64 7.73 -1.96
C THR A 217 -3.23 8.50 -3.14
N THR A 218 -2.41 9.31 -3.82
CA THR A 218 -2.84 10.20 -4.92
C THR A 218 -2.80 9.57 -6.30
N GLN A 219 -2.32 8.33 -6.44
CA GLN A 219 -2.15 7.69 -7.74
C GLN A 219 -3.51 7.60 -8.47
N ARG A 220 -3.53 7.97 -9.77
CA ARG A 220 -4.75 7.99 -10.57
C ARG A 220 -5.43 6.62 -10.68
N MET A 221 -4.65 5.56 -10.66
CA MET A 221 -5.14 4.18 -10.71
C MET A 221 -6.14 3.84 -9.60
N TRP A 222 -6.02 4.49 -8.45
CA TRP A 222 -6.84 4.24 -7.26
C TRP A 222 -8.10 5.11 -7.19
N ARG A 223 -8.33 6.01 -8.17
CA ARG A 223 -9.48 6.93 -8.20
C ARG A 223 -10.72 6.33 -8.85
N PHE A 224 -10.59 5.22 -9.57
CA PHE A 224 -11.70 4.47 -10.20
C PHE A 224 -12.63 5.34 -11.05
N ARG A 225 -12.05 6.31 -11.79
CA ARG A 225 -12.67 7.32 -12.68
C ARG A 225 -13.15 8.60 -11.99
N GLU A 226 -13.04 8.71 -10.69
CA GLU A 226 -13.29 9.96 -9.96
C GLU A 226 -12.01 10.82 -9.94
N ASP A 227 -11.52 11.20 -11.13
CA ASP A 227 -10.22 11.82 -11.33
C ASP A 227 -10.09 13.19 -10.66
N HIS A 228 -11.21 13.88 -10.39
CA HIS A 228 -11.26 15.17 -9.70
C HIS A 228 -10.99 15.08 -8.19
N LEU A 229 -11.09 13.89 -7.61
CA LEU A 229 -10.80 13.60 -6.20
C LEU A 229 -9.52 12.74 -6.09
N PRO A 230 -8.35 13.37 -5.91
CA PRO A 230 -7.07 12.69 -6.03
C PRO A 230 -6.84 11.60 -4.98
N ILE A 231 -7.46 11.67 -3.81
CA ILE A 231 -7.31 10.64 -2.79
C ILE A 231 -8.38 9.57 -3.00
N GLY A 232 -7.97 8.43 -3.55
CA GLY A 232 -8.81 7.24 -3.71
C GLY A 232 -10.10 7.43 -4.52
N GLY A 233 -10.29 8.58 -5.19
CA GLY A 233 -11.53 8.96 -5.87
C GLY A 233 -12.60 9.54 -4.95
N PHE A 234 -12.23 9.90 -3.70
CA PHE A 234 -13.22 10.39 -2.73
C PHE A 234 -12.75 11.58 -1.87
N GLY A 235 -11.48 11.95 -1.93
CA GLY A 235 -10.96 13.02 -1.10
C GLY A 235 -9.97 13.94 -1.79
N THR A 236 -9.63 15.04 -1.10
CA THR A 236 -8.72 16.07 -1.59
C THR A 236 -7.34 15.95 -0.94
N ILE A 237 -6.29 16.44 -1.62
CA ILE A 237 -4.94 16.54 -1.03
C ILE A 237 -4.96 17.49 0.18
N ASN A 238 -5.80 18.53 0.14
CA ASN A 238 -5.91 19.47 1.24
C ASN A 238 -6.45 18.82 2.52
N ASP A 239 -7.47 17.96 2.42
CA ASP A 239 -8.01 17.22 3.58
C ASP A 239 -6.94 16.28 4.18
N LEU A 240 -6.23 15.54 3.31
CA LEU A 240 -5.15 14.65 3.72
C LEU A 240 -4.04 15.44 4.45
N ARG A 241 -3.53 16.50 3.79
CA ARG A 241 -2.46 17.35 4.32
C ARG A 241 -2.82 17.99 5.66
N THR A 242 -4.02 18.58 5.72
CA THR A 242 -4.49 19.26 6.94
C THR A 242 -4.53 18.29 8.12
N ALA A 243 -5.15 17.12 7.96
CA ALA A 243 -5.24 16.14 9.03
C ALA A 243 -3.86 15.58 9.43
N TYR A 244 -2.97 15.36 8.45
CA TYR A 244 -1.61 14.91 8.70
C TYR A 244 -0.81 15.92 9.54
N LEU A 245 -0.88 17.21 9.18
CA LEU A 245 -0.23 18.31 9.93
C LEU A 245 -0.84 18.51 11.31
N GLU A 246 -2.17 18.49 11.45
CA GLU A 246 -2.88 18.61 12.73
C GLU A 246 -2.48 17.51 13.72
N ARG A 247 -2.10 16.32 13.19
CA ARG A 247 -1.64 15.18 14.00
C ARG A 247 -0.15 15.24 14.35
N GLY A 248 0.57 16.25 13.86
CA GLY A 248 2.00 16.47 14.13
C GLY A 248 2.94 15.96 13.05
N GLY A 249 2.42 15.55 11.91
CA GLY A 249 3.22 15.22 10.72
C GLY A 249 3.89 16.47 10.13
N GLU A 250 4.93 16.29 9.33
CA GLU A 250 5.60 17.35 8.58
C GLU A 250 5.36 17.16 7.09
N TRP A 251 5.13 18.25 6.37
CA TRP A 251 4.80 18.24 4.95
C TRP A 251 5.81 19.06 4.15
N ASP A 252 6.30 18.46 3.05
CA ASP A 252 7.20 19.09 2.09
C ASP A 252 6.58 18.94 0.69
N ASP A 253 6.16 20.05 0.08
CA ASP A 253 5.46 20.04 -1.21
C ASP A 253 6.35 19.57 -2.36
N ASP A 254 7.62 19.95 -2.37
CA ASP A 254 8.56 19.57 -3.44
C ASP A 254 8.89 18.07 -3.36
N ARG A 255 9.14 17.57 -2.17
CA ARG A 255 9.36 16.15 -1.89
C ARG A 255 8.11 15.32 -2.20
N PHE A 256 6.93 15.78 -1.79
CA PHE A 256 5.66 15.13 -2.11
C PHE A 256 5.44 15.05 -3.62
N HIS A 257 5.72 16.13 -4.36
CA HIS A 257 5.61 16.15 -5.82
C HIS A 257 6.60 15.17 -6.47
N TRP A 258 7.85 15.17 -6.02
CA TRP A 258 8.88 14.25 -6.50
C TRP A 258 8.45 12.78 -6.33
N TRP A 259 7.94 12.43 -5.15
CA TRP A 259 7.43 11.10 -4.88
C TRP A 259 6.22 10.74 -5.76
N ARG A 260 5.34 11.67 -6.06
CA ARG A 260 4.22 11.41 -7.00
C ARG A 260 4.72 11.00 -8.37
N VAL A 261 5.73 11.68 -8.90
CA VAL A 261 6.35 11.34 -10.20
C VAL A 261 7.01 9.96 -10.11
N LEU A 262 7.88 9.75 -9.11
CA LEU A 262 8.60 8.49 -8.92
C LEU A 262 7.67 7.29 -8.81
N LEU A 263 6.64 7.39 -7.98
CA LEU A 263 5.70 6.32 -7.74
C LEU A 263 4.85 5.99 -8.98
N THR A 264 4.54 7.00 -9.80
CA THR A 264 3.85 6.77 -11.08
C THR A 264 4.73 5.98 -12.05
N VAL A 265 6.01 6.36 -12.17
CA VAL A 265 7.00 5.63 -12.98
C VAL A 265 7.20 4.21 -12.44
N ARG A 266 7.50 4.07 -11.14
CA ARG A 266 7.73 2.78 -10.49
C ARG A 266 6.55 1.82 -10.66
N TRP A 267 5.32 2.33 -10.53
CA TRP A 267 4.13 1.50 -10.75
C TRP A 267 4.01 1.04 -12.21
N GLY A 268 4.31 1.91 -13.18
CA GLY A 268 4.33 1.54 -14.61
C GLY A 268 5.35 0.44 -14.90
N LEU A 269 6.56 0.57 -14.37
CA LEU A 269 7.62 -0.44 -14.48
C LEU A 269 7.21 -1.76 -13.79
N GLY A 270 6.60 -1.69 -12.61
CA GLY A 270 6.06 -2.86 -11.92
C GLY A 270 4.99 -3.60 -12.71
N MET A 271 4.09 -2.87 -13.39
CA MET A 271 3.08 -3.49 -14.27
C MET A 271 3.72 -4.19 -15.48
N ALA A 272 4.77 -3.62 -16.06
CA ALA A 272 5.54 -4.26 -17.12
C ALA A 272 6.20 -5.56 -16.62
N GLY A 273 6.81 -5.53 -15.44
CA GLY A 273 7.38 -6.71 -14.77
C GLY A 273 6.35 -7.81 -14.50
N GLN A 274 5.16 -7.44 -14.00
CA GLN A 274 4.06 -8.38 -13.79
C GLN A 274 3.62 -9.08 -15.09
N SER A 275 3.55 -8.32 -16.19
CA SER A 275 3.22 -8.91 -17.50
C SER A 275 4.31 -9.83 -18.01
N ARG A 276 5.58 -9.46 -17.82
CA ARG A 276 6.74 -10.29 -18.17
C ARG A 276 6.70 -11.62 -17.42
N SER A 277 6.42 -11.60 -16.12
CA SER A 277 6.29 -12.83 -15.31
C SER A 277 5.21 -13.78 -15.81
N HIS A 278 4.13 -13.25 -16.43
CA HIS A 278 3.15 -14.09 -17.11
C HIS A 278 3.69 -14.70 -18.41
N LEU A 279 4.43 -13.91 -19.20
CA LEU A 279 4.95 -14.34 -20.50
C LEU A 279 6.06 -15.39 -20.38
N ASP A 280 6.93 -15.28 -19.38
CA ASP A 280 8.03 -16.21 -19.12
C ASP A 280 7.60 -17.43 -18.28
N GLY A 281 6.36 -17.45 -17.78
CA GLY A 281 5.79 -18.55 -17.02
C GLY A 281 6.17 -18.58 -15.53
N SER A 282 6.96 -17.62 -15.05
CA SER A 282 7.34 -17.56 -13.63
C SER A 282 6.16 -17.26 -12.72
N PHE A 283 5.16 -16.51 -13.23
CA PHE A 283 3.90 -16.30 -12.55
C PHE A 283 2.73 -16.13 -13.54
N VAL A 284 2.01 -17.22 -13.83
CA VAL A 284 0.92 -17.23 -14.82
C VAL A 284 -0.35 -16.59 -14.25
N SER A 285 -0.66 -15.36 -14.69
CA SER A 285 -1.87 -14.64 -14.31
C SER A 285 -2.38 -13.76 -15.44
N ILE A 286 -3.60 -14.03 -15.93
CA ILE A 286 -4.26 -13.21 -16.95
C ILE A 286 -4.47 -11.77 -16.45
N VAL A 287 -4.78 -11.59 -15.17
CA VAL A 287 -4.98 -10.27 -14.56
C VAL A 287 -3.68 -9.46 -14.62
N MET A 288 -2.55 -10.04 -14.26
CA MET A 288 -1.24 -9.39 -14.32
C MET A 288 -0.81 -9.11 -15.77
N SER A 289 -1.03 -10.04 -16.68
CA SER A 289 -0.77 -9.81 -18.11
C SER A 289 -1.59 -8.64 -18.66
N ALA A 290 -2.88 -8.54 -18.29
CA ALA A 290 -3.74 -7.46 -18.73
C ALA A 290 -3.36 -6.10 -18.15
N SER A 291 -2.69 -6.06 -16.99
CA SER A 291 -2.32 -4.82 -16.30
C SER A 291 -1.32 -3.98 -17.09
N ALA A 292 -0.37 -4.60 -17.82
CA ALA A 292 0.60 -3.89 -18.64
C ALA A 292 -0.02 -3.06 -19.77
N ARG A 293 -1.27 -3.35 -20.18
CA ARG A 293 -1.98 -2.50 -21.16
C ARG A 293 -2.20 -1.08 -20.65
N ARG A 294 -2.14 -0.87 -19.33
CA ARG A 294 -2.32 0.43 -18.70
C ARG A 294 -1.00 1.21 -18.52
N MET A 295 0.13 0.66 -18.96
CA MET A 295 1.42 1.32 -18.88
C MET A 295 1.41 2.70 -19.57
N ALA A 296 0.77 2.79 -20.75
CA ALA A 296 0.62 4.06 -21.47
C ALA A 296 -0.18 5.13 -20.69
N GLU A 297 -1.14 4.71 -19.85
CA GLU A 297 -1.83 5.64 -18.94
C GLU A 297 -0.86 6.26 -17.93
N LEU A 298 0.05 5.43 -17.38
CA LEU A 298 1.04 5.88 -16.39
C LEU A 298 2.16 6.70 -17.03
N GLU A 299 2.56 6.41 -18.28
CA GLU A 299 3.45 7.28 -19.06
C GLU A 299 2.84 8.68 -19.22
N PHE A 300 1.57 8.73 -19.61
CA PHE A 300 0.83 9.99 -19.73
C PHE A 300 0.74 10.71 -18.38
N ASP A 301 0.35 10.01 -17.31
CA ASP A 301 0.18 10.58 -15.98
C ASP A 301 1.51 11.12 -15.43
N ALA A 302 2.63 10.40 -15.61
CA ALA A 302 3.96 10.85 -15.20
C ALA A 302 4.38 12.13 -15.94
N LEU A 303 4.15 12.20 -17.27
CA LEU A 303 4.44 13.40 -18.06
C LEU A 303 3.54 14.59 -17.67
N GLN A 304 2.28 14.35 -17.27
CA GLN A 304 1.38 15.42 -16.79
C GLN A 304 1.86 16.01 -15.45
N LEU A 305 2.47 15.20 -14.59
CA LEU A 305 3.05 15.66 -13.33
C LEU A 305 4.28 16.57 -13.53
N LEU A 306 4.94 16.55 -14.69
CA LEU A 306 6.11 17.38 -15.00
C LEU A 306 5.77 18.72 -15.69
N ARG A 307 4.52 19.02 -15.92
CA ARG A 307 4.03 20.29 -16.49
C ARG A 307 3.87 21.34 -15.42
#